data_d24f96b7f9261d168c920c123dc1c962
#
_entry.id   d24f96b7f9261d168c920c123dc1c962
#
_cell.length_a   1.000
_cell.length_b   1.000
_cell.length_c   1.000
_cell.angle_alpha   90.00
_cell.angle_beta   90.00
_cell.angle_gamma   90.00
#
_symmetry.space_group_name_H-M   'P 1'
#
loop_
_entity.id
_entity.type
_entity.pdbx_description
1 polymer ?
#
loop_
_entity_poly.entity_id
_entity_poly.type
_entity_poly.pdbx_seq_one_letter_code
_entity_poly.pdbx_strand_id
1 'polypeptide(L)'
;MSLFRKPLLAWSASVLLTASLAGPAQAENVSLLNVSYDPTREFYQQYNNEFADWYKAKSGDSVTIEQSHGGAGKQARSVIDGLPADVVTLALAYDISAIGERTGKLPAAWQTRLPNNSAPYSSTIVFLVRKGNPKDIQDWDDLTKPGVEVITPNPKTSGGARWNYLAAWSYVLKSELGDLSKLDNPEHEDEVKAAEKKAIEYVTKLYKNVPILDSGARGSTTTFVKRGLGDVLLAWENEALLAVNKLSKGEFDIVVPSISILAEPPVTVVNGNVENKGAAAVEAAEAFLQYLYSPVAQKLAAKHYYRPVFEHFADKEDLKRFPNVTRVTVQDVFGGWQNAQQTHFNDGGVFDAIYLPQ
;
A
#
# COMPACT_ATOMS: atom_id res chain seq x y z
N MET A 1 -84.59 -52.50 25.99
CA MET A 1 -83.11 -52.65 25.97
C MET A 1 -82.63 -51.79 24.83
N SER A 2 -82.09 -50.64 25.16
CA SER A 2 -81.72 -49.59 24.25
C SER A 2 -80.21 -49.63 24.01
N LEU A 3 -79.76 -49.76 22.78
CA LEU A 3 -78.35 -49.68 22.36
C LEU A 3 -78.04 -48.30 21.78
N PHE A 4 -77.35 -47.51 22.55
CA PHE A 4 -76.81 -46.23 22.12
C PHE A 4 -75.56 -46.43 21.23
N ARG A 5 -75.67 -45.99 19.95
CA ARG A 5 -74.52 -45.83 19.06
C ARG A 5 -74.00 -44.39 19.20
N LYS A 6 -72.68 -44.25 19.57
CA LYS A 6 -71.97 -42.98 19.52
C LYS A 6 -71.41 -42.78 18.11
N PRO A 7 -71.42 -41.56 17.56
CA PRO A 7 -70.74 -41.27 16.30
C PRO A 7 -69.29 -40.91 16.54
N LEU A 8 -68.33 -41.46 15.75
CA LEU A 8 -66.96 -41.09 15.64
C LEU A 8 -66.84 -39.78 14.84
N LEU A 9 -66.38 -38.74 15.49
CA LEU A 9 -65.92 -37.52 14.79
C LEU A 9 -64.46 -37.78 14.27
N ALA A 10 -64.35 -37.81 12.94
CA ALA A 10 -63.09 -37.81 12.23
C ALA A 10 -62.55 -36.35 12.19
N TRP A 11 -61.43 -36.11 12.86
CA TRP A 11 -60.68 -34.87 12.76
C TRP A 11 -59.77 -34.95 11.51
N SER A 12 -60.12 -34.24 10.46
CA SER A 12 -59.24 -34.02 9.30
C SER A 12 -58.25 -32.94 9.65
N ALA A 13 -57.00 -33.30 9.94
CA ALA A 13 -55.90 -32.35 10.07
C ALA A 13 -55.46 -31.88 8.69
N SER A 14 -55.88 -30.67 8.30
CA SER A 14 -55.36 -29.99 7.11
C SER A 14 -53.95 -29.43 7.44
N VAL A 15 -52.90 -30.09 6.95
CA VAL A 15 -51.54 -29.58 6.94
C VAL A 15 -51.46 -28.52 5.84
N LEU A 16 -51.51 -27.26 6.21
CA LEU A 16 -51.17 -26.12 5.34
C LEU A 16 -49.67 -26.13 5.11
N LEU A 17 -49.22 -26.62 3.97
CA LEU A 17 -47.87 -26.47 3.45
C LEU A 17 -47.71 -24.99 3.03
N THR A 18 -47.13 -24.14 3.90
CA THR A 18 -46.68 -22.82 3.51
C THR A 18 -45.41 -22.98 2.69
N ALA A 19 -45.55 -23.10 1.37
CA ALA A 19 -44.44 -22.92 0.45
C ALA A 19 -43.98 -21.46 0.56
N SER A 20 -42.88 -21.23 1.25
CA SER A 20 -42.18 -19.95 1.19
C SER A 20 -41.72 -19.73 -0.25
N LEU A 21 -42.43 -18.92 -1.00
CA LEU A 21 -42.00 -18.39 -2.28
C LEU A 21 -40.79 -17.49 -1.97
N ALA A 22 -39.59 -18.05 -1.97
CA ALA A 22 -38.39 -17.25 -2.12
C ALA A 22 -38.51 -16.59 -3.50
N GLY A 23 -38.94 -15.32 -3.53
CA GLY A 23 -38.88 -14.52 -4.74
C GLY A 23 -37.46 -14.50 -5.27
N PRO A 24 -37.24 -14.32 -6.57
CA PRO A 24 -35.89 -14.15 -7.09
C PRO A 24 -35.22 -13.00 -6.33
N ALA A 25 -34.06 -13.26 -5.72
CA ALA A 25 -33.25 -12.23 -5.12
C ALA A 25 -33.00 -11.16 -6.19
N GLN A 26 -33.47 -9.95 -5.94
CA GLN A 26 -33.28 -8.85 -6.88
C GLN A 26 -31.82 -8.48 -6.87
N ALA A 27 -31.16 -8.46 -8.03
CA ALA A 27 -29.76 -8.05 -8.15
C ALA A 27 -29.57 -6.64 -7.56
N GLU A 28 -28.61 -6.52 -6.66
CA GLU A 28 -28.30 -5.26 -6.03
C GLU A 28 -27.22 -4.49 -6.82
N ASN A 29 -27.25 -3.16 -6.70
CA ASN A 29 -26.21 -2.29 -7.24
C ASN A 29 -25.43 -1.69 -6.06
N VAL A 30 -24.22 -2.17 -5.86
CA VAL A 30 -23.32 -1.72 -4.78
C VAL A 30 -22.36 -0.68 -5.30
N SER A 31 -22.16 0.41 -4.57
CA SER A 31 -21.09 1.39 -4.83
C SER A 31 -20.11 1.41 -3.64
N LEU A 32 -18.84 1.21 -3.93
CA LEU A 32 -17.73 1.24 -2.97
C LEU A 32 -16.76 2.36 -3.30
N LEU A 33 -16.24 3.04 -2.28
CA LEU A 33 -15.14 3.99 -2.40
C LEU A 33 -13.83 3.35 -1.92
N ASN A 34 -12.89 3.16 -2.84
CA ASN A 34 -11.51 2.78 -2.54
C ASN A 34 -10.64 4.03 -2.40
N VAL A 35 -10.08 4.24 -1.21
CA VAL A 35 -9.11 5.31 -0.95
C VAL A 35 -7.70 4.72 -0.96
N SER A 36 -6.90 5.12 -1.96
CA SER A 36 -5.61 4.52 -2.27
C SER A 36 -4.47 5.53 -2.35
N TYR A 37 -3.24 5.04 -2.35
CA TYR A 37 -2.06 5.86 -2.59
C TYR A 37 -1.73 5.97 -4.09
N ASP A 38 -1.00 7.03 -4.45
CA ASP A 38 -0.81 7.47 -5.85
C ASP A 38 -0.35 6.41 -6.87
N PRO A 39 0.66 5.57 -6.59
CA PRO A 39 1.21 4.64 -7.58
C PRO A 39 0.26 3.57 -8.09
N THR A 40 -0.85 3.33 -7.39
CA THR A 40 -1.79 2.24 -7.72
C THR A 40 -2.84 2.56 -8.78
N ARG A 41 -2.85 3.79 -9.33
CA ARG A 41 -3.91 4.28 -10.25
C ARG A 41 -4.18 3.33 -11.40
N GLU A 42 -3.14 2.97 -12.15
CA GLU A 42 -3.25 2.14 -13.34
C GLU A 42 -3.63 0.71 -13.00
N PHE A 43 -3.11 0.21 -11.87
CA PHE A 43 -3.45 -1.13 -11.36
C PHE A 43 -4.93 -1.20 -11.00
N TYR A 44 -5.42 -0.31 -10.13
CA TYR A 44 -6.83 -0.35 -9.70
C TYR A 44 -7.80 0.00 -10.82
N GLN A 45 -7.42 0.82 -11.79
CA GLN A 45 -8.26 1.08 -12.95
C GLN A 45 -8.60 -0.21 -13.73
N GLN A 46 -7.61 -1.09 -13.91
CA GLN A 46 -7.84 -2.38 -14.56
C GLN A 46 -8.45 -3.40 -13.59
N TYR A 47 -7.95 -3.48 -12.37
CA TYR A 47 -8.41 -4.39 -11.34
C TYR A 47 -9.91 -4.24 -11.05
N ASN A 48 -10.42 -3.03 -10.97
CA ASN A 48 -11.83 -2.77 -10.69
C ASN A 48 -12.76 -3.36 -11.75
N ASN A 49 -12.37 -3.28 -13.03
CA ASN A 49 -13.14 -3.88 -14.11
C ASN A 49 -13.17 -5.41 -14.00
N GLU A 50 -11.98 -6.02 -13.81
CA GLU A 50 -11.87 -7.48 -13.62
C GLU A 50 -12.66 -7.97 -12.41
N PHE A 51 -12.59 -7.23 -11.30
CA PHE A 51 -13.36 -7.55 -10.10
C PHE A 51 -14.87 -7.41 -10.33
N ALA A 52 -15.34 -6.31 -10.94
CA ALA A 52 -16.75 -6.08 -11.17
C ALA A 52 -17.37 -7.17 -12.04
N ASP A 53 -16.67 -7.58 -13.11
CA ASP A 53 -17.14 -8.67 -13.99
C ASP A 53 -17.18 -10.01 -13.24
N TRP A 54 -16.13 -10.31 -12.47
CA TRP A 54 -16.09 -11.52 -11.65
C TRP A 54 -17.17 -11.53 -10.57
N TYR A 55 -17.37 -10.42 -9.86
CA TYR A 55 -18.35 -10.31 -8.79
C TYR A 55 -19.78 -10.50 -9.32
N LYS A 56 -20.09 -9.85 -10.44
CA LYS A 56 -21.37 -10.01 -11.11
C LYS A 56 -21.63 -11.45 -11.55
N ALA A 57 -20.63 -12.12 -12.10
CA ALA A 57 -20.74 -13.52 -12.52
C ALA A 57 -20.96 -14.47 -11.33
N LYS A 58 -20.37 -14.12 -10.16
CA LYS A 58 -20.46 -14.94 -8.94
C LYS A 58 -21.73 -14.71 -8.14
N SER A 59 -22.13 -13.46 -7.90
CA SER A 59 -23.25 -13.09 -7.02
C SER A 59 -24.54 -12.76 -7.77
N GLY A 60 -24.44 -12.33 -9.02
CA GLY A 60 -25.53 -11.71 -9.77
C GLY A 60 -25.64 -10.20 -9.57
N ASP A 61 -24.99 -9.64 -8.54
CA ASP A 61 -25.04 -8.23 -8.21
C ASP A 61 -24.02 -7.43 -9.02
N SER A 62 -24.31 -6.15 -9.22
CA SER A 62 -23.38 -5.23 -9.87
C SER A 62 -22.65 -4.40 -8.81
N VAL A 63 -21.35 -4.20 -9.00
CA VAL A 63 -20.54 -3.35 -8.13
C VAL A 63 -19.81 -2.28 -8.94
N THR A 64 -19.85 -1.04 -8.44
CA THR A 64 -19.04 0.07 -8.96
C THR A 64 -18.02 0.49 -7.92
N ILE A 65 -16.76 0.61 -8.33
CA ILE A 65 -15.68 1.02 -7.43
C ILE A 65 -15.23 2.45 -7.80
N GLU A 66 -15.58 3.39 -6.95
CA GLU A 66 -15.05 4.75 -7.02
C GLU A 66 -13.66 4.80 -6.40
N GLN A 67 -12.81 5.74 -6.87
CA GLN A 67 -11.43 5.81 -6.42
C GLN A 67 -11.02 7.22 -6.01
N SER A 68 -10.30 7.30 -4.88
CA SER A 68 -9.56 8.49 -4.48
C SER A 68 -8.08 8.14 -4.39
N HIS A 69 -7.21 8.89 -5.07
CA HIS A 69 -5.77 8.69 -5.06
C HIS A 69 -5.02 9.94 -4.63
N GLY A 70 -3.98 9.76 -3.82
CA GLY A 70 -3.12 10.83 -3.34
C GLY A 70 -1.95 10.28 -2.52
N GLY A 71 -1.19 11.14 -1.87
CA GLY A 71 -0.19 10.72 -0.88
C GLY A 71 -0.87 9.96 0.26
N ALA A 72 -0.32 8.80 0.69
CA ALA A 72 -0.99 7.90 1.63
C ALA A 72 -1.36 8.57 2.95
N GLY A 73 -0.45 9.36 3.55
CA GLY A 73 -0.74 10.10 4.78
C GLY A 73 -1.82 11.17 4.60
N LYS A 74 -1.89 11.82 3.41
CA LYS A 74 -2.98 12.75 3.07
C LYS A 74 -4.30 12.00 2.93
N GLN A 75 -4.32 10.84 2.28
CA GLN A 75 -5.52 10.01 2.12
C GLN A 75 -6.02 9.49 3.46
N ALA A 76 -5.13 9.01 4.33
CA ALA A 76 -5.49 8.58 5.68
C ALA A 76 -6.15 9.73 6.48
N ARG A 77 -5.58 10.93 6.41
CA ARG A 77 -6.15 12.12 7.05
C ARG A 77 -7.53 12.44 6.50
N SER A 78 -7.73 12.38 5.18
CA SER A 78 -9.06 12.61 4.58
C SER A 78 -10.10 11.62 5.12
N VAL A 79 -9.75 10.36 5.32
CA VAL A 79 -10.67 9.36 5.91
C VAL A 79 -10.94 9.67 7.39
N ILE A 80 -9.92 10.06 8.15
CA ILE A 80 -10.08 10.49 9.55
C ILE A 80 -11.02 11.71 9.64
N ASP A 81 -10.87 12.65 8.72
CA ASP A 81 -11.68 13.89 8.65
C ASP A 81 -13.08 13.67 8.06
N GLY A 82 -13.45 12.44 7.72
CA GLY A 82 -14.83 12.07 7.37
C GLY A 82 -15.05 11.63 5.92
N LEU A 83 -14.03 11.49 5.07
CA LEU A 83 -14.20 10.86 3.75
C LEU A 83 -14.70 9.43 3.93
N PRO A 84 -15.90 9.08 3.40
CA PRO A 84 -16.55 7.80 3.68
C PRO A 84 -15.97 6.63 2.86
N ALA A 85 -14.66 6.36 3.04
CA ALA A 85 -14.01 5.22 2.40
C ALA A 85 -14.64 3.91 2.88
N ASP A 86 -14.95 3.01 1.94
CA ASP A 86 -15.39 1.65 2.23
C ASP A 86 -14.21 0.70 2.38
N VAL A 87 -13.20 0.89 1.55
CA VAL A 87 -11.92 0.18 1.63
C VAL A 87 -10.77 1.18 1.53
N VAL A 88 -9.68 0.87 2.21
CA VAL A 88 -8.42 1.62 2.12
C VAL A 88 -7.32 0.68 1.65
N THR A 89 -6.53 1.16 0.68
CA THR A 89 -5.42 0.43 0.07
C THR A 89 -4.21 1.37 0.07
N LEU A 90 -3.60 1.54 1.26
CA LEU A 90 -2.59 2.59 1.50
C LEU A 90 -1.16 2.06 1.44
N ALA A 91 -0.21 2.98 1.43
CA ALA A 91 1.20 2.64 1.22
C ALA A 91 1.86 1.94 2.42
N LEU A 92 1.31 2.09 3.64
CA LEU A 92 1.93 1.59 4.86
C LEU A 92 0.92 1.38 5.99
N ALA A 93 1.22 0.43 6.86
CA ALA A 93 0.30 -0.02 7.91
C ALA A 93 -0.03 1.07 8.95
N TYR A 94 0.93 1.95 9.25
CA TYR A 94 0.70 3.04 10.19
C TYR A 94 -0.49 3.93 9.79
N ASP A 95 -0.57 4.31 8.51
CA ASP A 95 -1.63 5.19 8.03
C ASP A 95 -3.02 4.55 8.20
N ILE A 96 -3.13 3.23 8.01
CA ILE A 96 -4.37 2.47 8.25
C ILE A 96 -4.66 2.35 9.75
N SER A 97 -3.66 2.01 10.56
CA SER A 97 -3.82 1.95 12.03
C SER A 97 -4.29 3.29 12.60
N ALA A 98 -3.74 4.40 12.11
CA ALA A 98 -4.16 5.75 12.53
C ALA A 98 -5.64 6.04 12.20
N ILE A 99 -6.16 5.53 11.06
CA ILE A 99 -7.60 5.60 10.77
C ILE A 99 -8.39 4.84 11.85
N GLY A 100 -7.98 3.60 12.16
CA GLY A 100 -8.64 2.79 13.19
C GLY A 100 -8.64 3.47 14.56
N GLU A 101 -7.49 3.91 15.02
CA GLU A 101 -7.28 4.55 16.33
C GLU A 101 -8.10 5.84 16.48
N ARG A 102 -8.17 6.66 15.42
CA ARG A 102 -8.83 7.96 15.46
C ARG A 102 -10.32 7.91 15.23
N THR A 103 -10.80 6.90 14.49
CA THR A 103 -12.22 6.84 14.09
C THR A 103 -12.99 5.72 14.77
N GLY A 104 -12.31 4.70 15.31
CA GLY A 104 -12.94 3.49 15.81
C GLY A 104 -13.60 2.61 14.73
N LYS A 105 -13.37 2.90 13.44
CA LYS A 105 -14.07 2.24 12.32
C LYS A 105 -13.38 0.99 11.78
N LEU A 106 -12.22 0.63 12.31
CA LEU A 106 -11.50 -0.58 11.96
C LEU A 106 -11.29 -1.46 13.21
N PRO A 107 -11.36 -2.80 13.07
CA PRO A 107 -10.99 -3.69 14.17
C PRO A 107 -9.48 -3.60 14.45
N ALA A 108 -9.07 -3.78 15.72
CA ALA A 108 -7.66 -3.73 16.11
C ALA A 108 -6.79 -4.76 15.33
N ALA A 109 -7.35 -5.92 15.02
CA ALA A 109 -6.67 -7.00 14.28
C ALA A 109 -6.83 -6.87 12.74
N TRP A 110 -7.06 -5.69 12.19
CA TRP A 110 -7.33 -5.49 10.77
C TRP A 110 -6.23 -6.10 9.87
N GLN A 111 -4.98 -6.02 10.29
CA GLN A 111 -3.83 -6.44 9.49
C GLN A 111 -3.72 -7.96 9.32
N THR A 112 -4.31 -8.74 10.22
CA THR A 112 -4.26 -10.22 10.18
C THR A 112 -5.45 -10.86 9.44
N ARG A 113 -6.36 -10.06 8.88
CA ARG A 113 -7.59 -10.55 8.23
C ARG A 113 -7.34 -11.17 6.86
N LEU A 114 -6.28 -10.78 6.18
CA LEU A 114 -5.90 -11.26 4.84
C LEU A 114 -4.47 -11.80 4.85
N PRO A 115 -4.10 -12.64 3.87
CA PRO A 115 -2.75 -13.18 3.77
C PRO A 115 -1.65 -12.10 3.74
N ASN A 116 -0.44 -12.48 4.16
CA ASN A 116 0.75 -11.62 4.15
C ASN A 116 0.52 -10.27 4.85
N ASN A 117 -0.04 -10.30 6.09
CA ASN A 117 -0.37 -9.10 6.85
C ASN A 117 -1.22 -8.09 6.05
N SER A 118 -2.18 -8.61 5.30
CA SER A 118 -3.07 -7.84 4.43
C SER A 118 -2.37 -7.05 3.32
N ALA A 119 -1.16 -7.47 2.91
CA ALA A 119 -0.42 -6.87 1.80
C ALA A 119 -0.45 -7.80 0.58
N PRO A 120 -1.28 -7.52 -0.44
CA PRO A 120 -1.47 -8.42 -1.59
C PRO A 120 -0.33 -8.39 -2.61
N TYR A 121 0.54 -7.44 -2.52
CA TYR A 121 1.73 -7.25 -3.34
C TYR A 121 2.78 -6.46 -2.57
N SER A 122 4.00 -6.44 -3.09
CA SER A 122 5.10 -5.64 -2.56
C SER A 122 5.79 -4.82 -3.65
N SER A 123 6.66 -3.94 -3.22
CA SER A 123 7.54 -3.14 -4.07
C SER A 123 8.84 -2.84 -3.29
N THR A 124 9.69 -2.02 -3.85
CA THR A 124 10.90 -1.53 -3.20
C THR A 124 11.24 -0.14 -3.73
N ILE A 125 12.29 0.49 -3.21
CA ILE A 125 12.77 1.78 -3.69
C ILE A 125 13.97 1.55 -4.61
N VAL A 126 13.91 2.22 -5.76
CA VAL A 126 14.98 2.28 -6.76
C VAL A 126 15.23 3.73 -7.17
N PHE A 127 16.29 3.96 -7.92
CA PHE A 127 16.59 5.29 -8.46
C PHE A 127 16.22 5.34 -9.93
N LEU A 128 15.41 6.31 -10.32
CA LEU A 128 15.19 6.66 -11.72
C LEU A 128 16.11 7.82 -12.09
N VAL A 129 16.98 7.61 -13.07
CA VAL A 129 17.97 8.58 -13.51
C VAL A 129 17.75 8.97 -14.97
N ARG A 130 18.30 10.10 -15.39
CA ARG A 130 18.29 10.52 -16.78
C ARG A 130 19.00 9.48 -17.65
N LYS A 131 18.61 9.38 -18.93
CA LYS A 131 19.21 8.43 -19.87
C LYS A 131 20.74 8.55 -19.93
N GLY A 132 21.43 7.42 -19.81
CA GLY A 132 22.88 7.35 -19.77
C GLY A 132 23.49 7.76 -18.44
N ASN A 133 22.68 8.04 -17.41
CA ASN A 133 23.11 8.34 -16.04
C ASN A 133 24.24 9.41 -15.97
N PRO A 134 23.99 10.65 -16.44
CA PRO A 134 25.06 11.65 -16.60
C PRO A 134 25.71 12.10 -15.30
N LYS A 135 25.09 11.80 -14.14
CA LYS A 135 25.66 12.10 -12.81
C LYS A 135 26.39 10.91 -12.18
N ASP A 136 26.49 9.79 -12.90
CA ASP A 136 27.11 8.55 -12.41
C ASP A 136 26.59 8.12 -11.03
N ILE A 137 25.27 8.06 -10.91
CA ILE A 137 24.58 7.62 -9.69
C ILE A 137 24.59 6.10 -9.69
N GLN A 138 25.30 5.48 -8.73
CA GLN A 138 25.40 4.02 -8.59
C GLN A 138 24.72 3.53 -7.31
N ASP A 139 24.82 4.30 -6.22
CA ASP A 139 24.27 3.93 -4.93
C ASP A 139 23.87 5.18 -4.11
N TRP A 140 23.42 4.96 -2.90
CA TRP A 140 22.94 5.99 -1.97
C TRP A 140 23.95 7.11 -1.71
N ASP A 141 25.25 6.80 -1.60
CA ASP A 141 26.30 7.82 -1.35
C ASP A 141 26.34 8.89 -2.43
N ASP A 142 26.02 8.53 -3.66
CA ASP A 142 26.05 9.45 -4.79
C ASP A 142 24.97 10.54 -4.68
N LEU A 143 23.91 10.29 -3.93
CA LEU A 143 22.79 11.21 -3.74
C LEU A 143 23.16 12.43 -2.89
N THR A 144 24.27 12.35 -2.16
CA THR A 144 24.77 13.45 -1.32
C THR A 144 25.91 14.24 -1.97
N LYS A 145 26.32 13.88 -3.19
CA LYS A 145 27.35 14.58 -3.95
C LYS A 145 26.93 16.02 -4.27
N PRO A 146 27.85 16.98 -4.25
CA PRO A 146 27.57 18.35 -4.68
C PRO A 146 27.05 18.40 -6.13
N GLY A 147 25.99 19.16 -6.38
CA GLY A 147 25.41 19.33 -7.70
C GLY A 147 24.56 18.16 -8.20
N VAL A 148 24.20 17.21 -7.34
CA VAL A 148 23.15 16.20 -7.57
C VAL A 148 21.84 16.72 -7.01
N GLU A 149 20.83 16.85 -7.84
CA GLU A 149 19.48 17.21 -7.41
C GLU A 149 18.60 15.95 -7.30
N VAL A 150 18.10 15.71 -6.07
CA VAL A 150 17.27 14.56 -5.73
C VAL A 150 15.80 14.96 -5.69
N ILE A 151 14.94 14.22 -6.38
CA ILE A 151 13.49 14.36 -6.30
C ILE A 151 12.92 13.25 -5.42
N THR A 152 12.17 13.64 -4.41
CA THR A 152 11.44 12.75 -3.50
C THR A 152 10.21 13.47 -2.95
N PRO A 153 9.09 12.78 -2.65
CA PRO A 153 7.94 13.45 -2.05
C PRO A 153 8.15 13.75 -0.56
N ASN A 154 7.19 14.47 0.03
CA ASN A 154 7.23 14.90 1.43
C ASN A 154 6.81 13.76 2.38
N PRO A 155 7.64 13.34 3.34
CA PRO A 155 7.29 12.29 4.33
C PRO A 155 6.07 12.63 5.21
N LYS A 156 5.74 13.90 5.38
CA LYS A 156 4.54 14.31 6.14
C LYS A 156 3.22 13.98 5.43
N THR A 157 3.24 13.77 4.11
CA THR A 157 2.02 13.56 3.30
C THR A 157 2.06 12.27 2.47
N SER A 158 3.25 11.78 2.14
CA SER A 158 3.47 10.65 1.25
C SER A 158 4.04 9.43 1.97
N GLY A 159 3.35 8.30 1.87
CA GLY A 159 3.90 7.03 2.34
C GLY A 159 5.14 6.60 1.54
N GLY A 160 5.18 6.88 0.23
CA GLY A 160 6.36 6.63 -0.61
C GLY A 160 7.60 7.36 -0.11
N ALA A 161 7.42 8.60 0.34
CA ALA A 161 8.53 9.37 0.92
C ALA A 161 9.07 8.76 2.22
N ARG A 162 8.18 8.19 3.06
CA ARG A 162 8.62 7.48 4.26
C ARG A 162 9.42 6.24 3.92
N TRP A 163 9.01 5.48 2.90
CA TRP A 163 9.78 4.35 2.39
C TRP A 163 11.14 4.79 1.84
N ASN A 164 11.21 5.88 1.07
CA ASN A 164 12.47 6.44 0.55
C ASN A 164 13.43 6.81 1.69
N TYR A 165 12.92 7.52 2.70
CA TYR A 165 13.70 7.94 3.87
C TYR A 165 14.22 6.74 4.68
N LEU A 166 13.36 5.75 4.97
CA LEU A 166 13.76 4.58 5.74
C LEU A 166 14.75 3.70 4.97
N ALA A 167 14.63 3.61 3.63
CA ALA A 167 15.61 2.91 2.82
C ALA A 167 16.99 3.58 2.86
N ALA A 168 17.03 4.92 2.75
CA ALA A 168 18.24 5.72 2.87
C ALA A 168 18.90 5.57 4.26
N TRP A 169 18.11 5.60 5.31
CA TRP A 169 18.56 5.37 6.69
C TRP A 169 19.15 3.98 6.87
N SER A 170 18.45 2.96 6.37
CA SER A 170 18.89 1.55 6.46
C SER A 170 20.22 1.30 5.74
N TYR A 171 20.45 2.00 4.62
CA TYR A 171 21.74 1.95 3.93
C TYR A 171 22.89 2.38 4.85
N VAL A 172 22.72 3.50 5.54
CA VAL A 172 23.78 4.01 6.45
C VAL A 172 24.00 3.05 7.61
N LEU A 173 22.92 2.57 8.25
CA LEU A 173 23.07 1.58 9.32
C LEU A 173 23.79 0.32 8.85
N LYS A 174 23.46 -0.19 7.67
CA LYS A 174 24.15 -1.36 7.10
C LYS A 174 25.61 -1.08 6.79
N SER A 175 25.92 0.09 6.27
CA SER A 175 27.31 0.50 5.96
C SER A 175 28.17 0.63 7.23
N GLU A 176 27.63 1.25 8.28
CA GLU A 176 28.36 1.51 9.52
C GLU A 176 28.49 0.26 10.41
N LEU A 177 27.42 -0.53 10.51
CA LEU A 177 27.40 -1.69 11.40
C LEU A 177 27.90 -2.98 10.74
N GLY A 178 27.87 -3.05 9.42
CA GLY A 178 28.20 -4.26 8.66
C GLY A 178 27.15 -5.37 8.81
N ASP A 179 26.63 -5.58 10.02
CA ASP A 179 25.56 -6.53 10.33
C ASP A 179 24.43 -5.84 11.10
N LEU A 180 23.22 -5.84 10.52
CA LEU A 180 22.04 -5.21 11.12
C LEU A 180 21.48 -5.98 12.33
N SER A 181 21.90 -7.23 12.56
CA SER A 181 21.52 -7.95 13.79
C SER A 181 22.07 -7.30 15.07
N LYS A 182 23.05 -6.42 14.96
CA LYS A 182 23.55 -5.60 16.06
C LYS A 182 22.51 -4.61 16.61
N LEU A 183 21.49 -4.23 15.83
CA LEU A 183 20.48 -3.26 16.25
C LEU A 183 19.72 -3.69 17.51
N ASP A 184 19.49 -4.99 17.67
CA ASP A 184 18.76 -5.56 18.82
C ASP A 184 19.70 -6.11 19.90
N ASN A 185 21.03 -5.95 19.76
CA ASN A 185 22.01 -6.47 20.70
C ASN A 185 22.54 -5.36 21.62
N PRO A 186 22.24 -5.40 22.93
CA PRO A 186 22.70 -4.41 23.90
C PRO A 186 24.24 -4.24 23.95
N GLU A 187 25.01 -5.28 23.58
CA GLU A 187 26.48 -5.20 23.55
C GLU A 187 27.01 -4.23 22.50
N HIS A 188 26.18 -3.88 21.50
CA HIS A 188 26.51 -2.97 20.41
C HIS A 188 25.81 -1.60 20.51
N GLU A 189 25.21 -1.28 21.66
CA GLU A 189 24.42 -0.04 21.82
C GLU A 189 25.19 1.23 21.42
N ASP A 190 26.48 1.34 21.78
CA ASP A 190 27.32 2.50 21.43
C ASP A 190 27.62 2.55 19.93
N GLU A 191 27.85 1.40 19.27
CA GLU A 191 28.03 1.31 17.82
C GLU A 191 26.74 1.73 17.09
N VAL A 192 25.58 1.27 17.58
CA VAL A 192 24.28 1.62 17.03
C VAL A 192 24.01 3.11 17.14
N LYS A 193 24.23 3.71 18.32
CA LYS A 193 24.09 5.17 18.51
C LYS A 193 25.01 5.96 17.57
N ALA A 194 26.23 5.50 17.37
CA ALA A 194 27.17 6.14 16.44
C ALA A 194 26.67 6.03 14.99
N ALA A 195 26.17 4.86 14.58
CA ALA A 195 25.58 4.64 13.26
C ALA A 195 24.33 5.49 13.02
N GLU A 196 23.43 5.59 14.01
CA GLU A 196 22.26 6.47 13.94
C GLU A 196 22.62 7.94 13.76
N LYS A 197 23.65 8.42 14.48
CA LYS A 197 24.17 9.77 14.27
C LYS A 197 24.65 9.99 12.84
N LYS A 198 25.36 9.02 12.27
CA LYS A 198 25.77 9.04 10.86
C LYS A 198 24.56 9.03 9.91
N ALA A 199 23.52 8.28 10.24
CA ALA A 199 22.30 8.28 9.46
C ALA A 199 21.61 9.65 9.47
N ILE A 200 21.53 10.35 10.62
CA ILE A 200 21.04 11.72 10.70
C ILE A 200 21.87 12.66 9.81
N GLU A 201 23.20 12.59 9.90
CA GLU A 201 24.10 13.42 9.09
C GLU A 201 23.91 13.16 7.59
N TYR A 202 23.76 11.89 7.20
CA TYR A 202 23.53 11.48 5.82
C TYR A 202 22.20 11.99 5.29
N VAL A 203 21.06 11.70 5.97
CA VAL A 203 19.75 12.14 5.49
C VAL A 203 19.64 13.67 5.50
N THR A 204 20.32 14.35 6.41
CA THR A 204 20.42 15.83 6.37
C THR A 204 21.10 16.31 5.09
N LYS A 205 22.20 15.68 4.66
CA LYS A 205 22.86 16.00 3.39
C LYS A 205 21.98 15.65 2.19
N LEU A 206 21.32 14.50 2.23
CA LEU A 206 20.41 14.07 1.17
C LEU A 206 19.29 15.10 0.96
N TYR A 207 18.61 15.52 2.04
CA TYR A 207 17.52 16.49 1.93
C TYR A 207 17.96 17.91 1.58
N LYS A 208 19.23 18.28 1.78
CA LYS A 208 19.80 19.52 1.23
C LYS A 208 19.88 19.50 -0.30
N ASN A 209 19.98 18.32 -0.90
CA ASN A 209 19.96 18.12 -2.34
C ASN A 209 18.54 17.96 -2.92
N VAL A 210 17.50 18.11 -2.08
CA VAL A 210 16.08 17.99 -2.50
C VAL A 210 15.49 19.38 -2.69
N PRO A 211 15.35 19.87 -3.94
CA PRO A 211 14.83 21.20 -4.21
C PRO A 211 13.32 21.31 -4.06
N ILE A 212 12.59 20.20 -4.21
CA ILE A 212 11.11 20.15 -4.21
C ILE A 212 10.63 18.93 -3.46
N LEU A 213 9.66 19.13 -2.55
CA LEU A 213 8.92 18.08 -1.87
C LEU A 213 7.47 18.05 -2.34
N ASP A 214 7.17 17.20 -3.31
CA ASP A 214 5.81 16.99 -3.78
C ASP A 214 4.93 16.29 -2.70
N SER A 215 3.62 16.47 -2.78
CA SER A 215 2.69 15.91 -1.79
C SER A 215 2.52 14.38 -1.86
N GLY A 216 2.97 13.73 -2.94
CA GLY A 216 2.85 12.30 -3.17
C GLY A 216 3.81 11.80 -4.25
N ALA A 217 3.97 10.49 -4.33
CA ALA A 217 4.91 9.82 -5.24
C ALA A 217 4.67 10.17 -6.71
N ARG A 218 3.41 10.18 -7.18
CA ARG A 218 3.06 10.55 -8.55
C ARG A 218 3.38 12.03 -8.85
N GLY A 219 3.29 12.92 -7.85
CA GLY A 219 3.73 14.31 -7.96
C GLY A 219 5.22 14.37 -8.29
N SER A 220 6.06 13.65 -7.53
CA SER A 220 7.51 13.58 -7.75
C SER A 220 7.86 12.92 -9.09
N THR A 221 7.16 11.86 -9.49
CA THR A 221 7.30 11.29 -10.83
C THR A 221 6.98 12.32 -11.92
N THR A 222 5.92 13.11 -11.76
CA THR A 222 5.55 14.17 -12.69
C THR A 222 6.61 15.29 -12.73
N THR A 223 7.10 15.71 -11.57
CA THR A 223 8.17 16.72 -11.46
C THR A 223 9.43 16.26 -12.17
N PHE A 224 9.84 15.02 -11.95
CA PHE A 224 11.02 14.44 -12.60
C PHE A 224 10.79 14.18 -14.10
N VAL A 225 9.76 13.38 -14.45
CA VAL A 225 9.56 12.89 -15.83
C VAL A 225 9.01 13.97 -16.76
N LYS A 226 8.01 14.75 -16.31
CA LYS A 226 7.30 15.71 -17.19
C LYS A 226 7.87 17.11 -17.14
N ARG A 227 8.30 17.58 -15.95
CA ARG A 227 8.86 18.92 -15.80
C ARG A 227 10.37 18.97 -16.03
N GLY A 228 11.04 17.80 -16.08
CA GLY A 228 12.46 17.71 -16.36
C GLY A 228 13.37 18.17 -15.20
N LEU A 229 12.85 18.26 -13.97
CA LEU A 229 13.58 18.72 -12.80
C LEU A 229 14.31 17.57 -12.10
N GLY A 230 15.48 17.85 -11.54
CA GLY A 230 16.31 16.90 -10.80
C GLY A 230 17.12 15.95 -11.68
N ASP A 231 18.12 15.34 -11.07
CA ASP A 231 19.03 14.38 -11.69
C ASP A 231 18.62 12.93 -11.40
N VAL A 232 18.05 12.70 -10.22
CA VAL A 232 17.61 11.39 -9.75
C VAL A 232 16.28 11.49 -8.98
N LEU A 233 15.39 10.55 -9.24
CA LEU A 233 14.14 10.38 -8.49
C LEU A 233 14.25 9.13 -7.61
N LEU A 234 14.04 9.29 -6.30
CA LEU A 234 13.77 8.15 -5.41
C LEU A 234 12.36 7.67 -5.68
N ALA A 235 12.24 6.51 -6.31
CA ALA A 235 10.98 6.02 -6.81
C ALA A 235 10.62 4.64 -6.27
N TRP A 236 9.32 4.40 -6.12
CA TRP A 236 8.82 3.04 -6.09
C TRP A 236 9.25 2.31 -7.36
N GLU A 237 9.65 1.04 -7.23
CA GLU A 237 10.05 0.20 -8.37
C GLU A 237 8.98 0.16 -9.46
N ASN A 238 7.70 0.02 -9.07
CA ASN A 238 6.59 0.03 -10.03
C ASN A 238 6.44 1.39 -10.77
N GLU A 239 6.68 2.52 -10.11
CA GLU A 239 6.66 3.85 -10.75
C GLU A 239 7.84 4.01 -11.71
N ALA A 240 9.05 3.56 -11.33
CA ALA A 240 10.23 3.60 -12.18
C ALA A 240 10.03 2.70 -13.42
N LEU A 241 9.54 1.48 -13.24
CA LEU A 241 9.21 0.58 -14.35
C LEU A 241 8.10 1.12 -15.25
N LEU A 242 7.09 1.77 -14.68
CA LEU A 242 6.05 2.46 -15.46
C LEU A 242 6.65 3.60 -16.28
N ALA A 243 7.55 4.41 -15.70
CA ALA A 243 8.19 5.52 -16.37
C ALA A 243 9.00 5.04 -17.60
N VAL A 244 9.89 4.06 -17.42
CA VAL A 244 10.76 3.57 -18.50
C VAL A 244 10.03 2.77 -19.58
N ASN A 245 8.93 2.08 -19.22
CA ASN A 245 8.23 1.20 -20.15
C ASN A 245 7.02 1.87 -20.86
N LYS A 246 6.37 2.87 -20.22
CA LYS A 246 5.11 3.42 -20.72
C LYS A 246 5.09 4.94 -20.82
N LEU A 247 5.58 5.67 -19.80
CA LEU A 247 5.41 7.13 -19.75
C LEU A 247 6.40 7.87 -20.66
N SER A 248 7.67 7.42 -20.67
CA SER A 248 8.75 8.07 -21.44
C SER A 248 9.81 7.04 -21.81
N LYS A 249 9.48 6.19 -22.77
CA LYS A 249 10.38 5.13 -23.24
C LYS A 249 11.71 5.68 -23.74
N GLY A 250 12.80 5.16 -23.18
CA GLY A 250 14.15 5.49 -23.63
C GLY A 250 14.73 6.79 -23.06
N GLU A 251 14.01 7.51 -22.20
CA GLU A 251 14.48 8.78 -21.62
C GLU A 251 15.13 8.61 -20.23
N PHE A 252 14.96 7.46 -19.61
CA PHE A 252 15.42 7.19 -18.27
C PHE A 252 16.05 5.79 -18.16
N ASP A 253 16.91 5.65 -17.17
CA ASP A 253 17.47 4.37 -16.73
C ASP A 253 17.13 4.14 -15.25
N ILE A 254 17.04 2.87 -14.84
CA ILE A 254 16.82 2.49 -13.45
C ILE A 254 18.16 2.04 -12.87
N VAL A 255 18.54 2.65 -11.74
CA VAL A 255 19.65 2.20 -10.92
C VAL A 255 19.10 1.48 -9.69
N VAL A 256 19.57 0.28 -9.47
CA VAL A 256 19.19 -0.54 -8.32
C VAL A 256 20.26 -0.35 -7.24
N PRO A 257 19.90 0.22 -6.08
CA PRO A 257 20.89 0.43 -5.00
C PRO A 257 21.34 -0.89 -4.38
N SER A 258 22.49 -0.86 -3.69
CA SER A 258 23.06 -2.03 -3.02
C SER A 258 22.13 -2.62 -1.95
N ILE A 259 21.33 -1.79 -1.31
CA ILE A 259 20.30 -2.15 -0.34
C ILE A 259 19.09 -1.24 -0.49
N SER A 260 17.92 -1.79 -0.27
CA SER A 260 16.66 -1.07 -0.25
C SER A 260 15.74 -1.62 0.84
N ILE A 261 14.46 -1.29 0.81
CA ILE A 261 13.48 -1.69 1.82
C ILE A 261 12.34 -2.48 1.18
N LEU A 262 11.86 -3.52 1.86
CA LEU A 262 10.67 -4.27 1.45
C LEU A 262 9.44 -3.43 1.78
N ALA A 263 8.81 -2.89 0.76
CA ALA A 263 7.59 -2.13 0.90
C ALA A 263 6.37 -3.03 0.67
N GLU A 264 5.55 -3.18 1.69
CA GLU A 264 4.36 -4.03 1.72
C GLU A 264 3.10 -3.18 1.96
N PRO A 265 2.49 -2.62 0.89
CA PRO A 265 1.29 -1.79 1.01
C PRO A 265 0.08 -2.62 1.44
N PRO A 266 -0.49 -2.37 2.63
CA PRO A 266 -1.61 -3.15 3.12
C PRO A 266 -2.96 -2.60 2.70
N VAL A 267 -3.99 -3.45 2.83
CA VAL A 267 -5.36 -3.14 2.48
C VAL A 267 -6.32 -3.57 3.60
N THR A 268 -7.43 -2.85 3.78
CA THR A 268 -8.50 -3.27 4.71
C THR A 268 -9.83 -2.64 4.36
N VAL A 269 -10.92 -3.28 4.83
CA VAL A 269 -12.27 -2.72 4.84
C VAL A 269 -12.40 -1.72 5.98
N VAL A 270 -13.03 -0.58 5.75
CA VAL A 270 -13.39 0.39 6.78
C VAL A 270 -14.78 0.03 7.31
N ASN A 271 -14.83 -0.93 8.23
CA ASN A 271 -16.05 -1.56 8.71
C ASN A 271 -17.14 -0.55 9.10
N GLY A 272 -16.82 0.44 9.94
CA GLY A 272 -17.77 1.42 10.41
C GLY A 272 -18.36 2.34 9.32
N ASN A 273 -17.79 2.34 8.11
CA ASN A 273 -18.39 3.05 6.96
C ASN A 273 -19.24 2.11 6.11
N VAL A 274 -18.68 0.94 5.73
CA VAL A 274 -19.36 0.02 4.80
C VAL A 274 -20.60 -0.63 5.40
N GLU A 275 -20.59 -0.92 6.71
CA GLU A 275 -21.73 -1.48 7.44
C GLU A 275 -22.98 -0.59 7.37
N ASN A 276 -22.79 0.74 7.29
CA ASN A 276 -23.89 1.68 7.11
C ASN A 276 -24.57 1.61 5.74
N LYS A 277 -23.95 0.93 4.77
CA LYS A 277 -24.48 0.72 3.41
C LYS A 277 -25.26 -0.61 3.26
N GLY A 278 -25.24 -1.45 4.31
CA GLY A 278 -25.93 -2.74 4.33
C GLY A 278 -25.06 -3.94 4.00
N ALA A 279 -25.63 -5.14 4.14
CA ALA A 279 -24.92 -6.42 4.05
C ALA A 279 -24.25 -6.65 2.69
N ALA A 280 -24.92 -6.30 1.59
CA ALA A 280 -24.36 -6.47 0.24
C ALA A 280 -23.10 -5.62 0.03
N ALA A 281 -23.04 -4.41 0.60
CA ALA A 281 -21.85 -3.57 0.54
C ALA A 281 -20.69 -4.15 1.35
N VAL A 282 -20.96 -4.73 2.51
CA VAL A 282 -19.96 -5.43 3.32
C VAL A 282 -19.40 -6.63 2.57
N GLU A 283 -20.27 -7.47 2.01
CA GLU A 283 -19.86 -8.65 1.23
C GLU A 283 -19.02 -8.25 0.00
N ALA A 284 -19.46 -7.23 -0.73
CA ALA A 284 -18.72 -6.74 -1.89
C ALA A 284 -17.34 -6.16 -1.51
N ALA A 285 -17.23 -5.41 -0.40
CA ALA A 285 -15.97 -4.85 0.08
C ALA A 285 -14.98 -5.95 0.53
N GLU A 286 -15.47 -6.95 1.25
CA GLU A 286 -14.65 -8.10 1.65
C GLU A 286 -14.21 -8.91 0.42
N ALA A 287 -15.11 -9.18 -0.50
CA ALA A 287 -14.82 -9.87 -1.75
C ALA A 287 -13.80 -9.09 -2.61
N PHE A 288 -13.92 -7.74 -2.66
CA PHE A 288 -12.97 -6.87 -3.36
C PHE A 288 -11.55 -7.06 -2.85
N LEU A 289 -11.35 -7.08 -1.55
CA LEU A 289 -10.01 -7.25 -0.99
C LEU A 289 -9.51 -8.69 -1.08
N GLN A 290 -10.38 -9.69 -0.91
CA GLN A 290 -10.02 -11.10 -1.08
C GLN A 290 -9.61 -11.42 -2.52
N TYR A 291 -10.28 -10.83 -3.51
CA TYR A 291 -9.96 -11.03 -4.93
C TYR A 291 -8.56 -10.54 -5.31
N LEU A 292 -7.97 -9.60 -4.55
CA LEU A 292 -6.57 -9.19 -4.74
C LEU A 292 -5.57 -10.35 -4.66
N TYR A 293 -5.92 -11.42 -3.96
CA TYR A 293 -5.10 -12.64 -3.79
C TYR A 293 -5.44 -13.74 -4.82
N SER A 294 -6.39 -13.49 -5.72
CA SER A 294 -6.75 -14.43 -6.78
C SER A 294 -5.65 -14.55 -7.85
N PRO A 295 -5.61 -15.68 -8.60
CA PRO A 295 -4.67 -15.83 -9.70
C PRO A 295 -4.72 -14.68 -10.72
N VAL A 296 -5.92 -14.17 -11.03
CA VAL A 296 -6.11 -13.07 -11.97
C VAL A 296 -5.50 -11.79 -11.43
N ALA A 297 -5.78 -11.44 -10.18
CA ALA A 297 -5.26 -10.21 -9.57
C ALA A 297 -3.75 -10.25 -9.34
N GLN A 298 -3.19 -11.41 -8.97
CA GLN A 298 -1.74 -11.57 -8.78
C GLN A 298 -0.97 -11.48 -10.10
N LYS A 299 -1.51 -12.05 -11.17
CA LYS A 299 -0.98 -11.86 -12.53
C LYS A 299 -1.05 -10.38 -12.94
N LEU A 300 -2.18 -9.72 -12.64
CA LEU A 300 -2.37 -8.31 -12.94
C LEU A 300 -1.39 -7.42 -12.14
N ALA A 301 -1.12 -7.73 -10.86
CA ALA A 301 -0.14 -7.04 -10.06
C ALA A 301 1.24 -7.05 -10.72
N ALA A 302 1.73 -8.22 -11.15
CA ALA A 302 3.00 -8.34 -11.87
C ALA A 302 3.01 -7.55 -13.18
N LYS A 303 1.92 -7.60 -13.96
CA LYS A 303 1.77 -6.83 -15.20
C LYS A 303 1.86 -5.31 -14.98
N HIS A 304 1.41 -4.84 -13.81
CA HIS A 304 1.50 -3.45 -13.38
C HIS A 304 2.73 -3.15 -12.51
N TYR A 305 3.75 -4.01 -12.62
CA TYR A 305 5.06 -3.81 -11.98
C TYR A 305 5.07 -3.90 -10.45
N TYR A 306 4.06 -4.52 -9.83
CA TYR A 306 4.09 -4.89 -8.43
C TYR A 306 4.60 -6.32 -8.29
N ARG A 307 5.38 -6.60 -7.26
CA ARG A 307 5.83 -7.95 -6.91
C ARG A 307 4.66 -8.69 -6.25
N PRO A 308 4.06 -9.70 -6.90
CA PRO A 308 2.92 -10.40 -6.34
C PRO A 308 3.34 -11.26 -5.14
N VAL A 309 2.45 -11.42 -4.17
CA VAL A 309 2.68 -12.33 -3.02
C VAL A 309 2.72 -13.78 -3.48
N PHE A 310 1.90 -14.12 -4.46
CA PHE A 310 1.85 -15.47 -5.05
C PHE A 310 2.46 -15.45 -6.45
N GLU A 311 3.79 -15.42 -6.53
CA GLU A 311 4.54 -15.31 -7.78
C GLU A 311 4.19 -16.42 -8.79
N HIS A 312 3.79 -17.62 -8.33
CA HIS A 312 3.43 -18.74 -9.19
C HIS A 312 2.19 -18.49 -10.06
N PHE A 313 1.40 -17.45 -9.77
CA PHE A 313 0.27 -17.02 -10.62
C PHE A 313 0.70 -16.03 -11.71
N ALA A 314 1.85 -15.39 -11.57
CA ALA A 314 2.31 -14.38 -12.50
C ALA A 314 3.02 -14.99 -13.73
N ASP A 315 2.99 -14.26 -14.83
CA ASP A 315 3.73 -14.66 -16.04
C ASP A 315 5.24 -14.52 -15.78
N LYS A 316 6.02 -15.53 -16.17
CA LYS A 316 7.48 -15.53 -15.98
C LYS A 316 8.16 -14.31 -16.63
N GLU A 317 7.64 -13.83 -17.76
CA GLU A 317 8.18 -12.67 -18.45
C GLU A 317 7.94 -11.37 -17.65
N ASP A 318 6.82 -11.28 -16.93
CA ASP A 318 6.56 -10.15 -16.05
C ASP A 318 7.47 -10.17 -14.82
N LEU A 319 7.74 -11.36 -14.26
CA LEU A 319 8.63 -11.52 -13.11
C LEU A 319 10.09 -11.19 -13.42
N LYS A 320 10.56 -11.39 -14.64
CA LYS A 320 11.93 -11.05 -15.07
C LYS A 320 12.25 -9.55 -15.03
N ARG A 321 11.22 -8.71 -14.94
CA ARG A 321 11.38 -7.24 -14.87
C ARG A 321 11.89 -6.77 -13.51
N PHE A 322 11.73 -7.60 -12.48
CA PHE A 322 12.12 -7.24 -11.12
C PHE A 322 13.58 -7.58 -10.88
N PRO A 323 14.45 -6.58 -10.68
CA PRO A 323 15.85 -6.83 -10.35
C PRO A 323 16.01 -7.46 -8.99
N ASN A 324 17.10 -8.19 -8.82
CA ASN A 324 17.52 -8.61 -7.50
C ASN A 324 18.04 -7.40 -6.72
N VAL A 325 17.50 -7.19 -5.53
CA VAL A 325 17.91 -6.14 -4.60
C VAL A 325 17.84 -6.67 -3.18
N THR A 326 18.87 -6.40 -2.39
CA THR A 326 18.85 -6.69 -0.95
C THR A 326 17.84 -5.77 -0.30
N ARG A 327 16.87 -6.33 0.41
CA ARG A 327 15.79 -5.58 1.06
C ARG A 327 15.74 -5.87 2.54
N VAL A 328 15.70 -4.83 3.35
CA VAL A 328 15.43 -4.93 4.78
C VAL A 328 13.95 -4.72 5.04
N THR A 329 13.46 -5.13 6.20
CA THR A 329 12.09 -4.85 6.63
C THR A 329 12.05 -3.70 7.63
N VAL A 330 10.90 -3.02 7.73
CA VAL A 330 10.69 -2.00 8.77
C VAL A 330 10.73 -2.63 10.16
N GLN A 331 10.31 -3.89 10.27
CA GLN A 331 10.36 -4.61 11.55
C GLN A 331 11.79 -4.82 12.02
N ASP A 332 12.67 -5.31 11.13
CA ASP A 332 14.04 -5.67 11.50
C ASP A 332 14.93 -4.45 11.80
N VAL A 333 14.69 -3.32 11.13
CA VAL A 333 15.56 -2.14 11.26
C VAL A 333 15.00 -1.10 12.24
N PHE A 334 13.66 -0.97 12.30
CA PHE A 334 13.01 0.11 13.04
C PHE A 334 12.08 -0.38 14.15
N GLY A 335 11.99 -1.69 14.40
CA GLY A 335 11.04 -2.24 15.38
C GLY A 335 9.57 -2.05 14.99
N GLY A 336 9.29 -1.89 13.69
CA GLY A 336 7.96 -1.75 13.13
C GLY A 336 7.52 -0.31 12.85
N TRP A 337 6.37 -0.17 12.18
CA TRP A 337 5.87 1.11 11.72
C TRP A 337 5.54 2.12 12.82
N GLN A 338 5.03 1.64 13.96
CA GLN A 338 4.67 2.53 15.08
C GLN A 338 5.92 3.25 15.60
N ASN A 339 7.01 2.50 15.81
CA ASN A 339 8.28 3.06 16.27
C ASN A 339 8.93 3.96 15.21
N ALA A 340 8.96 3.51 13.95
CA ALA A 340 9.49 4.31 12.85
C ALA A 340 8.75 5.65 12.71
N GLN A 341 7.43 5.66 12.82
CA GLN A 341 6.63 6.87 12.76
C GLN A 341 6.91 7.80 13.93
N GLN A 342 6.93 7.26 15.15
CA GLN A 342 7.17 8.05 16.37
C GLN A 342 8.55 8.71 16.36
N THR A 343 9.57 7.96 15.97
CA THR A 343 10.97 8.44 15.97
C THR A 343 11.21 9.43 14.83
N HIS A 344 10.74 9.13 13.63
CA HIS A 344 11.19 9.86 12.44
C HIS A 344 10.17 10.87 11.90
N PHE A 345 8.85 10.61 11.98
CA PHE A 345 7.88 11.34 11.17
C PHE A 345 6.79 12.08 11.96
N ASN A 346 6.60 11.80 13.25
CA ASN A 346 5.73 12.59 14.11
C ASN A 346 6.24 14.02 14.24
N ASP A 347 5.39 14.92 14.70
CA ASP A 347 5.77 16.29 14.98
C ASP A 347 6.89 16.31 16.04
N GLY A 348 7.98 16.99 15.71
CA GLY A 348 9.21 17.01 16.49
C GLY A 348 10.13 15.79 16.30
N GLY A 349 9.79 14.86 15.38
CA GLY A 349 10.63 13.72 15.02
C GLY A 349 11.87 14.12 14.23
N VAL A 350 12.71 13.14 13.93
CA VAL A 350 14.02 13.39 13.26
C VAL A 350 13.86 14.13 11.94
N PHE A 351 12.82 13.85 11.15
CA PHE A 351 12.61 14.53 9.87
C PHE A 351 12.36 16.04 10.05
N ASP A 352 11.62 16.44 11.07
CA ASP A 352 11.40 17.87 11.34
C ASP A 352 12.69 18.60 11.68
N ALA A 353 13.58 17.97 12.48
CA ALA A 353 14.87 18.55 12.80
C ALA A 353 15.80 18.71 11.58
N ILE A 354 15.67 17.81 10.58
CA ILE A 354 16.45 17.83 9.34
C ILE A 354 15.96 18.92 8.39
N TYR A 355 14.65 19.08 8.27
CA TYR A 355 14.00 19.85 7.21
C TYR A 355 13.45 21.21 7.67
N LEU A 356 13.53 21.55 8.95
CA LEU A 356 13.18 22.92 9.39
C LEU A 356 14.06 23.92 8.63
N PRO A 357 13.47 24.90 7.92
CA PRO A 357 14.24 25.99 7.33
C PRO A 357 14.97 26.73 8.46
N GLN A 358 16.29 26.74 8.37
CA GLN A 358 17.13 27.57 9.25
C GLN A 358 16.92 29.04 8.90
#